data_7aba7fecbab74f6fecd45c8a21059125
#
_entry.id   7aba7fecbab74f6fecd45c8a21059125
#
_cell.length_a   1.000
_cell.length_b   1.000
_cell.length_c   1.000
_cell.angle_alpha   90.00
_cell.angle_beta   90.00
_cell.angle_gamma   90.00
#
_symmetry.space_group_name_H-M   'P 1'
#
loop_
_entity.id
_entity.type
_entity.pdbx_description
1 polymer ?
#
loop_
_entity_poly.entity_id
_entity_poly.type
_entity_poly.pdbx_seq_one_letter_code
_entity_poly.pdbx_strand_id
1 'polypeptide(L)'
;QIVNPDGSKTSVLNKKETMLAVQKQKLLKEEFKNWIFNDVQRRNRLVKRYNEKFNSIRNREYDGSNLTFDGMSADISLRDHQKNAIARSFYGGNTLLAHVVGAGKTYEMVASAIESKRLGMCSKSLFVVPNHLTGQIGREFMQLYPGANIMVADKKDFEPRNRKRFIGEIATGEYDAVIIGHTQFEKIPMSKEYQQKHIQDQIDEIIDYVEEYKHDRNQSFTVKELQKTRKKLEVRLEKLNDDFKKDDVITFEELGVDRLFVDEAHGFKNLYLYTKMRNVAGIGQSEAFKSSDMFMKCRYMDEMTKGKGIVFATGTPVSNSMTELYTMQRYLQYDVLKKNGLEHFDSWASTFGETQSAFELSPEWTGYRVKTRFSKFYNLSELMSMFKEVADIQTSDMLNLPV
;
A
#
# COMPACT_ATOMS: atom_id res chain seq x y z
N GLN A 1 -17.45 30.03 22.48
CA GLN A 1 -16.14 30.61 22.86
C GLN A 1 -16.22 31.11 24.29
N ILE A 2 -15.25 30.76 25.12
CA ILE A 2 -15.08 31.30 26.46
C ILE A 2 -14.00 32.38 26.36
N VAL A 3 -14.30 33.56 26.93
CA VAL A 3 -13.33 34.65 27.04
C VAL A 3 -12.58 34.45 28.35
N ASN A 4 -11.28 34.25 28.27
CA ASN A 4 -10.40 34.10 29.43
C ASN A 4 -10.19 35.45 30.14
N PRO A 5 -9.74 35.48 31.39
CA PRO A 5 -9.48 36.73 32.11
C PRO A 5 -8.45 37.64 31.45
N ASP A 6 -7.59 37.13 30.58
CA ASP A 6 -6.59 37.84 29.78
C ASP A 6 -7.14 38.44 28.46
N GLY A 7 -8.45 38.32 28.22
CA GLY A 7 -9.10 38.76 26.99
C GLY A 7 -8.95 37.80 25.77
N SER A 8 -8.20 36.71 25.92
CA SER A 8 -8.09 35.69 24.85
C SER A 8 -9.38 34.87 24.74
N LYS A 9 -9.75 34.49 23.51
CA LYS A 9 -10.93 33.67 23.24
C LYS A 9 -10.51 32.22 23.04
N THR A 10 -10.90 31.35 23.97
CA THR A 10 -10.68 29.89 23.80
C THR A 10 -11.94 29.26 23.24
N SER A 11 -11.78 28.44 22.19
CA SER A 11 -12.88 27.67 21.60
C SER A 11 -13.11 26.41 22.44
N VAL A 12 -14.20 26.39 23.20
CA VAL A 12 -14.58 25.20 24.00
C VAL A 12 -15.74 24.49 23.35
N LEU A 13 -15.66 23.16 23.30
CA LEU A 13 -16.71 22.31 22.73
C LEU A 13 -17.99 22.41 23.59
N ASN A 14 -19.09 22.85 22.99
CA ASN A 14 -20.40 22.81 23.64
C ASN A 14 -20.96 21.38 23.58
N LYS A 15 -20.75 20.60 24.65
CA LYS A 15 -21.14 19.19 24.74
C LYS A 15 -22.63 18.97 24.44
N LYS A 16 -23.51 19.83 24.96
CA LYS A 16 -24.97 19.70 24.78
C LYS A 16 -25.38 19.88 23.32
N GLU A 17 -24.90 20.94 22.69
CA GLU A 17 -25.21 21.22 21.28
C GLU A 17 -24.58 20.16 20.35
N THR A 18 -23.38 19.68 20.69
CA THR A 18 -22.74 18.61 19.93
C THR A 18 -23.51 17.31 20.01
N MET A 19 -24.04 16.93 21.20
CA MET A 19 -24.90 15.75 21.32
C MET A 19 -26.16 15.86 20.48
N LEU A 20 -26.84 17.02 20.55
CA LEU A 20 -28.05 17.27 19.75
C LEU A 20 -27.76 17.21 18.26
N ALA A 21 -26.62 17.77 17.82
CA ALA A 21 -26.20 17.71 16.43
C ALA A 21 -25.94 16.27 15.97
N VAL A 22 -25.25 15.47 16.77
CA VAL A 22 -24.97 14.03 16.47
C VAL A 22 -26.28 13.23 16.42
N GLN A 23 -27.21 13.47 17.35
CA GLN A 23 -28.51 12.80 17.32
C GLN A 23 -29.33 13.18 16.08
N LYS A 24 -29.39 14.47 15.72
CA LYS A 24 -30.05 14.93 14.49
C LYS A 24 -29.42 14.34 13.25
N GLN A 25 -28.11 14.28 13.19
CA GLN A 25 -27.39 13.66 12.07
C GLN A 25 -27.74 12.16 11.92
N LYS A 26 -27.84 11.44 13.04
CA LYS A 26 -28.25 10.03 13.02
C LYS A 26 -29.68 9.85 12.52
N LEU A 27 -30.61 10.66 13.02
CA LEU A 27 -32.00 10.65 12.56
C LEU A 27 -32.11 10.98 11.07
N LEU A 28 -31.39 12.00 10.59
CA LEU A 28 -31.36 12.35 9.17
C LEU A 28 -30.84 11.20 8.30
N LYS A 29 -29.79 10.49 8.74
CA LYS A 29 -29.27 9.31 8.02
C LYS A 29 -30.30 8.18 7.97
N GLU A 30 -31.01 7.91 9.07
CA GLU A 30 -32.05 6.88 9.13
C GLU A 30 -33.26 7.24 8.26
N GLU A 31 -33.75 8.47 8.36
CA GLU A 31 -34.84 8.97 7.51
C GLU A 31 -34.47 8.95 6.03
N PHE A 32 -33.24 9.33 5.68
CA PHE A 32 -32.78 9.27 4.29
C PHE A 32 -32.72 7.82 3.77
N LYS A 33 -32.25 6.86 4.59
CA LYS A 33 -32.27 5.44 4.21
C LYS A 33 -33.70 4.95 3.94
N ASN A 34 -34.63 5.29 4.83
CA ASN A 34 -36.02 4.91 4.68
C ASN A 34 -36.61 5.56 3.43
N TRP A 35 -36.43 6.87 3.27
CA TRP A 35 -36.95 7.63 2.11
C TRP A 35 -36.43 7.10 0.79
N ILE A 36 -35.12 6.74 0.68
CA ILE A 36 -34.51 6.33 -0.57
C ILE A 36 -35.12 5.01 -1.10
N PHE A 37 -35.54 4.12 -0.19
CA PHE A 37 -36.08 2.81 -0.54
C PHE A 37 -37.61 2.73 -0.50
N ASN A 38 -38.34 3.74 0.02
CA ASN A 38 -39.79 3.75 0.10
C ASN A 38 -40.46 3.85 -1.27
N ASP A 39 -39.87 4.59 -2.20
CA ASP A 39 -40.38 4.69 -3.57
C ASP A 39 -39.88 3.53 -4.42
N VAL A 40 -40.79 2.70 -4.93
CA VAL A 40 -40.49 1.49 -5.69
C VAL A 40 -39.73 1.79 -6.98
N GLN A 41 -40.06 2.87 -7.69
CA GLN A 41 -39.39 3.20 -8.94
C GLN A 41 -37.97 3.67 -8.68
N ARG A 42 -37.78 4.54 -7.69
CA ARG A 42 -36.44 5.00 -7.27
C ARG A 42 -35.60 3.83 -6.79
N ARG A 43 -36.14 2.97 -5.93
CA ARG A 43 -35.45 1.74 -5.43
C ARG A 43 -35.00 0.86 -6.60
N ASN A 44 -35.91 0.51 -7.52
CA ASN A 44 -35.59 -0.36 -8.64
C ASN A 44 -34.51 0.26 -9.57
N ARG A 45 -34.60 1.56 -9.83
CA ARG A 45 -33.59 2.29 -10.61
C ARG A 45 -32.25 2.28 -9.94
N LEU A 46 -32.17 2.51 -8.63
CA LEU A 46 -30.92 2.51 -7.88
C LEU A 46 -30.34 1.11 -7.77
N VAL A 47 -31.15 0.10 -7.48
CA VAL A 47 -30.73 -1.31 -7.43
C VAL A 47 -30.22 -1.77 -8.80
N LYS A 48 -30.93 -1.43 -9.88
CA LYS A 48 -30.49 -1.75 -11.24
C LYS A 48 -29.12 -1.11 -11.52
N ARG A 49 -28.99 0.20 -11.27
CA ARG A 49 -27.71 0.92 -11.49
C ARG A 49 -26.57 0.39 -10.61
N TYR A 50 -26.88 0.02 -9.37
CA TYR A 50 -25.92 -0.60 -8.47
C TYR A 50 -25.43 -1.96 -9.01
N ASN A 51 -26.38 -2.81 -9.38
CA ASN A 51 -26.07 -4.13 -9.92
C ASN A 51 -25.27 -4.05 -11.23
N GLU A 52 -25.65 -3.13 -12.14
CA GLU A 52 -24.92 -2.90 -13.38
C GLU A 52 -23.47 -2.43 -13.13
N LYS A 53 -23.28 -1.59 -12.13
CA LYS A 53 -21.97 -1.00 -11.84
C LYS A 53 -21.06 -1.89 -11.01
N PHE A 54 -21.60 -2.63 -10.05
CA PHE A 54 -20.81 -3.34 -9.04
C PHE A 54 -21.03 -4.85 -9.01
N ASN A 55 -22.21 -5.36 -9.32
CA ASN A 55 -22.52 -6.79 -9.26
C ASN A 55 -22.41 -7.48 -10.62
N SER A 56 -22.24 -6.74 -11.70
CA SER A 56 -22.02 -7.29 -13.05
C SER A 56 -20.56 -7.65 -13.31
N ILE A 57 -19.65 -7.20 -12.45
CA ILE A 57 -18.21 -7.49 -12.55
C ILE A 57 -17.90 -8.67 -11.64
N ARG A 58 -17.43 -9.76 -12.23
CA ARG A 58 -16.85 -10.90 -11.50
C ARG A 58 -15.34 -10.79 -11.55
N ASN A 59 -14.70 -10.84 -10.40
CA ASN A 59 -13.24 -10.87 -10.33
C ASN A 59 -12.73 -12.13 -11.02
N ARG A 60 -11.64 -11.98 -11.75
CA ARG A 60 -10.99 -13.11 -12.41
C ARG A 60 -10.49 -14.12 -11.37
N GLU A 61 -10.84 -15.37 -11.55
CA GLU A 61 -10.28 -16.49 -10.82
C GLU A 61 -9.08 -17.04 -11.60
N TYR A 62 -8.07 -17.48 -10.90
CA TYR A 62 -6.84 -17.99 -11.49
C TYR A 62 -6.70 -19.46 -11.12
N ASP A 63 -6.56 -20.30 -12.12
CA ASP A 63 -6.34 -21.73 -11.99
C ASP A 63 -4.90 -22.08 -12.39
N GLY A 64 -4.14 -22.59 -11.45
CA GLY A 64 -2.76 -23.02 -11.64
C GLY A 64 -2.60 -24.53 -11.85
N SER A 65 -3.69 -25.29 -12.02
CA SER A 65 -3.65 -26.75 -12.14
C SER A 65 -2.83 -27.23 -13.36
N ASN A 66 -2.79 -26.40 -14.41
CA ASN A 66 -2.05 -26.69 -15.65
C ASN A 66 -0.60 -26.20 -15.65
N LEU A 67 -0.13 -25.59 -14.56
CA LEU A 67 1.25 -25.12 -14.49
C LEU A 67 2.20 -26.30 -14.29
N THR A 68 3.28 -26.29 -15.08
CA THR A 68 4.43 -27.17 -14.89
C THR A 68 5.56 -26.36 -14.24
N PHE A 69 6.29 -26.99 -13.34
CA PHE A 69 7.36 -26.34 -12.58
C PHE A 69 8.69 -27.03 -12.90
N ASP A 70 9.18 -26.79 -14.12
CA ASP A 70 10.38 -27.43 -14.63
C ASP A 70 11.61 -27.01 -13.81
N GLY A 71 12.40 -27.99 -13.39
CA GLY A 71 13.59 -27.75 -12.52
C GLY A 71 13.27 -27.64 -11.02
N MET A 72 12.00 -27.70 -10.63
CA MET A 72 11.64 -27.79 -9.21
C MET A 72 12.01 -29.17 -8.64
N SER A 73 12.40 -29.20 -7.37
CA SER A 73 12.70 -30.44 -6.65
C SER A 73 11.51 -31.41 -6.68
N ALA A 74 11.79 -32.67 -7.04
CA ALA A 74 10.78 -33.72 -7.09
C ALA A 74 10.21 -34.12 -5.72
N ASP A 75 10.95 -33.81 -4.64
CA ASP A 75 10.55 -34.08 -3.26
C ASP A 75 9.51 -33.11 -2.72
N ILE A 76 9.23 -32.03 -3.44
CA ILE A 76 8.32 -30.97 -3.02
C ILE A 76 7.14 -30.88 -3.99
N SER A 77 5.94 -30.88 -3.44
CA SER A 77 4.72 -30.62 -4.23
C SER A 77 4.02 -29.35 -3.73
N LEU A 78 3.64 -28.50 -4.67
CA LEU A 78 2.87 -27.30 -4.36
C LEU A 78 1.39 -27.64 -4.20
N ARG A 79 0.76 -27.03 -3.20
CA ARG A 79 -0.69 -27.15 -2.97
C ARG A 79 -1.47 -26.35 -4.01
N ASP A 80 -2.75 -26.64 -4.19
CA ASP A 80 -3.59 -26.01 -5.21
C ASP A 80 -3.68 -24.49 -5.01
N HIS A 81 -3.84 -23.99 -3.76
CA HIS A 81 -3.85 -22.56 -3.51
C HIS A 81 -2.52 -21.87 -3.90
N GLN A 82 -1.39 -22.57 -3.72
CA GLN A 82 -0.08 -22.04 -4.12
C GLN A 82 0.03 -21.97 -5.64
N LYS A 83 -0.39 -23.00 -6.36
CA LYS A 83 -0.43 -23.01 -7.84
C LYS A 83 -1.33 -21.90 -8.37
N ASN A 84 -2.49 -21.68 -7.74
CA ASN A 84 -3.42 -20.62 -8.11
C ASN A 84 -2.84 -19.23 -7.85
N ALA A 85 -2.14 -19.02 -6.73
CA ALA A 85 -1.42 -17.80 -6.41
C ALA A 85 -0.29 -17.50 -7.42
N ILE A 86 0.45 -18.54 -7.82
CA ILE A 86 1.47 -18.47 -8.87
C ILE A 86 0.83 -18.08 -10.21
N ALA A 87 -0.25 -18.76 -10.62
CA ALA A 87 -0.99 -18.43 -11.83
C ALA A 87 -1.48 -16.98 -11.83
N ARG A 88 -1.97 -16.50 -10.67
CA ARG A 88 -2.36 -15.10 -10.49
C ARG A 88 -1.20 -14.15 -10.73
N SER A 89 -0.02 -14.45 -10.22
CA SER A 89 1.16 -13.61 -10.39
C SER A 89 1.60 -13.48 -11.86
N PHE A 90 1.25 -14.44 -12.72
CA PHE A 90 1.57 -14.43 -14.14
C PHE A 90 0.51 -13.74 -14.99
N TYR A 91 -0.74 -14.17 -14.79
CA TYR A 91 -1.86 -13.76 -15.65
C TYR A 91 -2.58 -12.52 -15.13
N GLY A 92 -2.36 -12.17 -13.86
CA GLY A 92 -2.85 -10.96 -13.23
C GLY A 92 -1.95 -9.76 -13.49
N GLY A 93 -2.13 -8.75 -12.67
CA GLY A 93 -1.23 -7.61 -12.54
C GLY A 93 -0.37 -7.73 -11.28
N ASN A 94 -0.01 -6.58 -10.71
CA ASN A 94 0.58 -6.57 -9.39
C ASN A 94 -0.26 -7.38 -8.40
N THR A 95 0.39 -8.12 -7.53
CA THR A 95 -0.29 -9.11 -6.68
C THR A 95 0.09 -8.91 -5.22
N LEU A 96 -0.90 -9.00 -4.34
CA LEU A 96 -0.72 -9.14 -2.89
C LEU A 96 -1.10 -10.57 -2.50
N LEU A 97 -0.13 -11.33 -2.02
CA LEU A 97 -0.34 -12.63 -1.36
C LEU A 97 -0.70 -12.38 0.11
N ALA A 98 -1.99 -12.16 0.36
CA ALA A 98 -2.53 -11.96 1.71
C ALA A 98 -2.84 -13.32 2.35
N HIS A 99 -1.80 -14.14 2.49
CA HIS A 99 -1.90 -15.51 2.97
C HIS A 99 -1.45 -15.62 4.42
N VAL A 100 -2.21 -16.36 5.22
CA VAL A 100 -1.88 -16.61 6.63
C VAL A 100 -0.47 -17.19 6.78
N VAL A 101 0.11 -17.01 7.95
CA VAL A 101 1.41 -17.61 8.30
C VAL A 101 1.31 -19.14 8.15
N GLY A 102 2.31 -19.76 7.52
CA GLY A 102 2.32 -21.20 7.25
C GLY A 102 1.64 -21.63 5.94
N ALA A 103 1.05 -20.71 5.17
CA ALA A 103 0.47 -21.01 3.86
C ALA A 103 1.51 -21.36 2.76
N GLY A 104 2.80 -21.03 2.99
CA GLY A 104 3.88 -21.32 2.05
C GLY A 104 4.20 -20.19 1.07
N LYS A 105 3.98 -18.94 1.46
CA LYS A 105 4.25 -17.75 0.66
C LYS A 105 5.63 -17.71 0.00
N THR A 106 6.67 -18.16 0.72
CA THR A 106 8.03 -18.21 0.17
C THR A 106 8.08 -19.06 -1.10
N TYR A 107 7.47 -20.23 -1.08
CA TYR A 107 7.45 -21.12 -2.27
C TYR A 107 6.61 -20.54 -3.40
N GLU A 108 5.52 -19.83 -3.10
CA GLU A 108 4.72 -19.11 -4.10
C GLU A 108 5.55 -18.04 -4.80
N MET A 109 6.29 -17.21 -4.04
CA MET A 109 7.16 -16.18 -4.60
C MET A 109 8.32 -16.78 -5.42
N VAL A 110 9.00 -17.80 -4.88
CA VAL A 110 10.13 -18.46 -5.54
C VAL A 110 9.70 -19.12 -6.84
N ALA A 111 8.63 -19.93 -6.82
CA ALA A 111 8.12 -20.55 -8.02
C ALA A 111 7.64 -19.52 -9.05
N SER A 112 6.98 -18.43 -8.58
CA SER A 112 6.58 -17.31 -9.45
C SER A 112 7.76 -16.66 -10.15
N ALA A 113 8.89 -16.47 -9.46
CA ALA A 113 10.09 -15.86 -10.02
C ALA A 113 10.71 -16.73 -11.12
N ILE A 114 10.97 -18.01 -10.82
CA ILE A 114 11.61 -18.93 -11.75
C ILE A 114 10.72 -19.19 -12.98
N GLU A 115 9.44 -19.46 -12.75
CA GLU A 115 8.52 -19.71 -13.87
C GLU A 115 8.30 -18.45 -14.73
N SER A 116 8.28 -17.25 -14.13
CA SER A 116 8.21 -16.01 -14.91
C SER A 116 9.42 -15.84 -15.82
N LYS A 117 10.62 -16.19 -15.35
CA LYS A 117 11.85 -16.12 -16.15
C LYS A 117 11.82 -17.20 -17.23
N ARG A 118 11.45 -18.44 -16.90
CA ARG A 118 11.34 -19.54 -17.84
C ARG A 118 10.36 -19.23 -19.00
N LEU A 119 9.26 -18.55 -18.68
CA LEU A 119 8.26 -18.14 -19.67
C LEU A 119 8.65 -16.84 -20.41
N GLY A 120 9.81 -16.26 -20.14
CA GLY A 120 10.26 -15.01 -20.77
C GLY A 120 9.46 -13.76 -20.33
N MET A 121 8.77 -13.84 -19.21
CA MET A 121 7.96 -12.72 -18.67
C MET A 121 8.78 -11.77 -17.80
N CYS A 122 9.92 -12.21 -17.31
CA CYS A 122 10.90 -11.37 -16.63
C CYS A 122 12.32 -11.85 -16.93
N SER A 123 13.29 -10.97 -16.73
CA SER A 123 14.71 -11.27 -16.87
C SER A 123 15.41 -11.44 -15.52
N LYS A 124 15.10 -10.61 -14.57
CA LYS A 124 15.76 -10.60 -13.25
C LYS A 124 14.78 -10.26 -12.13
N SER A 125 14.64 -11.17 -11.16
CA SER A 125 13.79 -10.99 -9.98
C SER A 125 14.58 -10.45 -8.81
N LEU A 126 14.00 -9.48 -8.05
CA LEU A 126 14.54 -8.98 -6.80
C LEU A 126 13.61 -9.34 -5.64
N PHE A 127 14.15 -10.01 -4.63
CA PHE A 127 13.46 -10.35 -3.38
C PHE A 127 13.91 -9.38 -2.28
N VAL A 128 12.95 -8.65 -1.73
CA VAL A 128 13.14 -7.73 -0.61
C VAL A 128 12.47 -8.34 0.62
N VAL A 129 13.28 -8.78 1.57
CA VAL A 129 12.83 -9.61 2.69
C VAL A 129 13.30 -9.04 4.02
N PRO A 130 12.73 -9.44 5.17
CA PRO A 130 13.28 -9.06 6.47
C PRO A 130 14.77 -9.43 6.59
N ASN A 131 15.58 -8.52 7.12
CA ASN A 131 17.06 -8.66 7.10
C ASN A 131 17.57 -9.97 7.72
N HIS A 132 16.86 -10.53 8.68
CA HIS A 132 17.26 -11.78 9.36
C HIS A 132 16.85 -13.03 8.58
N LEU A 133 16.01 -12.89 7.56
CA LEU A 133 15.49 -14.00 6.75
C LEU A 133 16.23 -14.18 5.41
N THR A 134 17.13 -13.28 5.02
CA THR A 134 17.83 -13.35 3.72
C THR A 134 18.44 -14.72 3.47
N GLY A 135 19.24 -15.22 4.43
CA GLY A 135 19.88 -16.53 4.32
C GLY A 135 18.91 -17.72 4.38
N GLN A 136 17.78 -17.59 5.10
CA GLN A 136 16.75 -18.63 5.15
C GLN A 136 16.06 -18.73 3.80
N ILE A 137 15.60 -17.61 3.25
CA ILE A 137 14.93 -17.57 1.95
C ILE A 137 15.84 -18.07 0.85
N GLY A 138 17.14 -17.73 0.90
CA GLY A 138 18.13 -18.30 -0.02
C GLY A 138 18.22 -19.83 0.04
N ARG A 139 18.21 -20.41 1.25
CA ARG A 139 18.18 -21.88 1.40
C ARG A 139 16.87 -22.50 0.90
N GLU A 140 15.73 -21.92 1.25
CA GLU A 140 14.41 -22.37 0.77
C GLU A 140 14.32 -22.28 -0.77
N PHE A 141 14.91 -21.24 -1.35
CA PHE A 141 15.00 -21.06 -2.80
C PHE A 141 15.76 -22.22 -3.45
N MET A 142 16.96 -22.53 -2.95
CA MET A 142 17.79 -23.63 -3.45
C MET A 142 17.19 -25.00 -3.14
N GLN A 143 16.41 -25.12 -2.08
CA GLN A 143 15.68 -26.35 -1.78
C GLN A 143 14.57 -26.60 -2.79
N LEU A 144 13.86 -25.55 -3.19
CA LEU A 144 12.77 -25.66 -4.16
C LEU A 144 13.30 -25.79 -5.60
N TYR A 145 14.34 -25.00 -5.97
CA TYR A 145 15.00 -25.02 -7.29
C TYR A 145 16.51 -25.16 -7.15
N PRO A 146 17.02 -26.40 -7.04
CA PRO A 146 18.46 -26.65 -6.81
C PRO A 146 19.39 -26.14 -7.92
N GLY A 147 18.86 -25.98 -9.14
CA GLY A 147 19.60 -25.49 -10.30
C GLY A 147 19.57 -23.98 -10.50
N ALA A 148 18.91 -23.22 -9.61
CA ALA A 148 18.78 -21.78 -9.77
C ALA A 148 20.08 -21.03 -9.48
N ASN A 149 20.38 -20.00 -10.28
CA ASN A 149 21.48 -19.07 -10.06
C ASN A 149 21.01 -17.88 -9.26
N ILE A 150 21.21 -17.90 -7.94
CA ILE A 150 20.74 -16.83 -7.05
C ILE A 150 21.91 -16.09 -6.38
N MET A 151 21.69 -14.81 -6.11
CA MET A 151 22.58 -13.98 -5.30
C MET A 151 21.89 -13.63 -3.99
N VAL A 152 22.54 -13.92 -2.86
CA VAL A 152 22.02 -13.61 -1.52
C VAL A 152 22.94 -12.59 -0.86
N ALA A 153 22.40 -11.42 -0.56
CA ALA A 153 23.15 -10.35 0.09
C ALA A 153 23.44 -10.63 1.56
N ASP A 154 24.69 -10.40 1.97
CA ASP A 154 25.10 -10.34 3.37
C ASP A 154 25.18 -8.87 3.86
N LYS A 155 25.28 -8.67 5.18
CA LYS A 155 25.47 -7.34 5.78
C LYS A 155 26.74 -6.64 5.27
N LYS A 156 27.82 -7.40 5.04
CA LYS A 156 29.12 -6.90 4.56
C LYS A 156 29.04 -6.32 3.14
N ASP A 157 28.15 -6.82 2.31
CA ASP A 157 28.02 -6.39 0.92
C ASP A 157 27.51 -4.95 0.82
N PHE A 158 26.70 -4.52 1.79
CA PHE A 158 26.17 -3.16 1.87
C PHE A 158 26.95 -2.20 2.77
N GLU A 159 28.15 -2.60 3.22
CA GLU A 159 29.12 -1.67 3.82
C GLU A 159 29.60 -0.67 2.76
N PRO A 160 29.93 0.59 3.12
CA PRO A 160 30.31 1.64 2.17
C PRO A 160 31.40 1.22 1.16
N ARG A 161 32.34 0.36 1.60
CA ARG A 161 33.45 -0.12 0.75
C ARG A 161 33.02 -1.14 -0.31
N ASN A 162 32.04 -1.97 0.00
CA ASN A 162 31.64 -3.12 -0.83
C ASN A 162 30.40 -2.81 -1.66
N ARG A 163 29.56 -1.89 -1.19
CA ARG A 163 28.23 -1.61 -1.76
C ARG A 163 28.25 -1.33 -3.25
N LYS A 164 29.16 -0.45 -3.72
CA LYS A 164 29.25 -0.11 -5.15
C LYS A 164 29.56 -1.35 -6.00
N ARG A 165 30.51 -2.18 -5.55
CA ARG A 165 30.87 -3.42 -6.22
C ARG A 165 29.68 -4.39 -6.25
N PHE A 166 29.06 -4.62 -5.09
CA PHE A 166 27.93 -5.55 -4.98
C PHE A 166 26.75 -5.15 -5.84
N ILE A 167 26.38 -3.85 -5.85
CA ILE A 167 25.32 -3.34 -6.71
C ILE A 167 25.72 -3.48 -8.19
N GLY A 168 26.98 -3.27 -8.54
CA GLY A 168 27.52 -3.53 -9.89
C GLY A 168 27.42 -5.00 -10.30
N GLU A 169 27.70 -5.92 -9.39
CA GLU A 169 27.53 -7.36 -9.61
C GLU A 169 26.04 -7.72 -9.84
N ILE A 170 25.12 -7.09 -9.13
CA ILE A 170 23.67 -7.25 -9.39
C ILE A 170 23.32 -6.75 -10.80
N ALA A 171 23.80 -5.56 -11.17
CA ALA A 171 23.45 -4.94 -12.44
C ALA A 171 23.95 -5.76 -13.65
N THR A 172 25.19 -6.27 -13.57
CA THR A 172 25.87 -6.97 -14.69
C THR A 172 25.68 -8.48 -14.69
N GLY A 173 25.31 -9.07 -13.54
CA GLY A 173 25.18 -10.53 -13.41
C GLY A 173 23.85 -11.08 -13.95
N GLU A 174 23.90 -12.27 -14.50
CA GLU A 174 22.71 -13.01 -14.99
C GLU A 174 22.17 -13.93 -13.90
N TYR A 175 21.50 -13.34 -12.91
CA TYR A 175 20.86 -14.07 -11.82
C TYR A 175 19.40 -14.39 -12.14
N ASP A 176 18.92 -15.52 -11.63
CA ASP A 176 17.48 -15.83 -11.63
C ASP A 176 16.77 -14.97 -10.58
N ALA A 177 17.42 -14.82 -9.45
CA ALA A 177 16.93 -13.94 -8.39
C ALA A 177 18.08 -13.33 -7.57
N VAL A 178 17.84 -12.13 -7.05
CA VAL A 178 18.70 -11.47 -6.07
C VAL A 178 17.88 -11.28 -4.78
N ILE A 179 18.43 -11.69 -3.63
CA ILE A 179 17.75 -11.64 -2.34
C ILE A 179 18.47 -10.64 -1.45
N ILE A 180 17.77 -9.58 -1.04
CA ILE A 180 18.30 -8.51 -0.20
C ILE A 180 17.37 -8.21 0.98
N GLY A 181 17.94 -7.64 2.05
CA GLY A 181 17.14 -7.22 3.20
C GLY A 181 16.45 -5.87 3.00
N HIS A 182 15.37 -5.60 3.75
CA HIS A 182 14.63 -4.34 3.71
C HIS A 182 15.55 -3.12 3.84
N THR A 183 16.47 -3.12 4.82
CA THR A 183 17.39 -1.99 5.02
C THR A 183 18.50 -1.89 3.97
N GLN A 184 18.77 -2.96 3.26
CA GLN A 184 19.70 -2.98 2.13
C GLN A 184 19.02 -2.36 0.89
N PHE A 185 17.75 -2.68 0.66
CA PHE A 185 16.94 -2.12 -0.41
C PHE A 185 16.84 -0.59 -0.34
N GLU A 186 16.67 -0.03 0.86
CA GLU A 186 16.66 1.42 1.10
C GLU A 186 17.98 2.12 0.69
N LYS A 187 19.10 1.38 0.67
CA LYS A 187 20.41 1.92 0.30
C LYS A 187 20.69 1.94 -1.19
N ILE A 188 19.81 1.39 -2.01
CA ILE A 188 19.88 1.46 -3.46
C ILE A 188 19.06 2.68 -3.90
N PRO A 189 19.71 3.75 -4.36
CA PRO A 189 18.99 4.98 -4.71
C PRO A 189 18.26 4.84 -6.04
N MET A 190 17.24 5.66 -6.24
CA MET A 190 16.70 5.97 -7.56
C MET A 190 17.55 7.05 -8.23
N SER A 191 17.48 7.19 -9.55
CA SER A 191 18.10 8.29 -10.27
C SER A 191 17.64 9.65 -9.73
N LYS A 192 18.48 10.68 -9.88
CA LYS A 192 18.13 12.04 -9.42
C LYS A 192 16.91 12.55 -10.17
N GLU A 193 16.85 12.31 -11.46
CA GLU A 193 15.75 12.69 -12.33
C GLU A 193 14.43 12.09 -11.88
N TYR A 194 14.44 10.80 -11.51
CA TYR A 194 13.23 10.14 -11.04
C TYR A 194 12.80 10.63 -9.65
N GLN A 195 13.78 10.87 -8.76
CA GLN A 195 13.50 11.46 -7.45
C GLN A 195 12.92 12.87 -7.58
N GLN A 196 13.45 13.70 -8.47
CA GLN A 196 12.94 15.05 -8.74
C GLN A 196 11.51 15.01 -9.26
N LYS A 197 11.24 14.18 -10.27
CA LYS A 197 9.89 13.95 -10.81
C LYS A 197 8.92 13.57 -9.69
N HIS A 198 9.29 12.58 -8.87
CA HIS A 198 8.45 12.10 -7.80
C HIS A 198 8.17 13.16 -6.71
N ILE A 199 9.17 13.97 -6.34
CA ILE A 199 8.97 15.08 -5.40
C ILE A 199 8.09 16.16 -6.01
N GLN A 200 8.28 16.46 -7.30
CA GLN A 200 7.43 17.43 -8.01
C GLN A 200 5.97 16.97 -8.05
N ASP A 201 5.72 15.71 -8.39
CA ASP A 201 4.37 15.12 -8.38
C ASP A 201 3.69 15.25 -7.00
N GLN A 202 4.46 15.07 -5.90
CA GLN A 202 3.94 15.27 -4.54
C GLN A 202 3.64 16.75 -4.25
N ILE A 203 4.46 17.67 -4.72
CA ILE A 203 4.24 19.11 -4.58
C ILE A 203 2.96 19.51 -5.32
N ASP A 204 2.78 19.03 -6.53
CA ASP A 204 1.62 19.31 -7.38
C ASP A 204 0.34 18.75 -6.75
N GLU A 205 0.39 17.50 -6.21
CA GLU A 205 -0.71 16.91 -5.44
C GLU A 205 -1.12 17.77 -4.23
N ILE A 206 -0.15 18.34 -3.52
CA ILE A 206 -0.42 19.24 -2.39
C ILE A 206 -1.01 20.57 -2.87
N ILE A 207 -0.56 21.10 -3.99
CA ILE A 207 -1.07 22.35 -4.55
C ILE A 207 -2.54 22.18 -4.93
N ASP A 208 -2.87 21.14 -5.68
CA ASP A 208 -4.24 20.81 -6.09
C ASP A 208 -5.16 20.68 -4.87
N TYR A 209 -4.68 19.97 -3.86
CA TYR A 209 -5.40 19.80 -2.60
C TYR A 209 -5.63 21.12 -1.86
N VAL A 210 -4.60 21.98 -1.79
CA VAL A 210 -4.70 23.29 -1.14
C VAL A 210 -5.67 24.20 -1.90
N GLU A 211 -5.68 24.17 -3.22
CA GLU A 211 -6.59 24.97 -4.05
C GLU A 211 -8.04 24.55 -3.86
N GLU A 212 -8.32 23.25 -3.81
CA GLU A 212 -9.66 22.71 -3.56
C GLU A 212 -10.25 23.22 -2.22
N TYR A 213 -9.41 23.32 -1.19
CA TYR A 213 -9.86 23.65 0.18
C TYR A 213 -9.56 25.10 0.62
N LYS A 214 -8.97 25.95 -0.23
CA LYS A 214 -8.58 27.32 0.09
C LYS A 214 -9.75 28.19 0.57
N HIS A 215 -10.97 27.90 0.13
CA HIS A 215 -12.17 28.65 0.48
C HIS A 215 -12.92 28.12 1.69
N ASP A 216 -12.51 26.97 2.24
CA ASP A 216 -13.14 26.41 3.44
C ASP A 216 -12.47 26.95 4.72
N ARG A 217 -13.12 27.89 5.39
CA ARG A 217 -12.63 28.48 6.63
C ARG A 217 -12.36 27.48 7.75
N ASN A 218 -13.04 26.33 7.74
CA ASN A 218 -12.86 25.27 8.73
C ASN A 218 -11.58 24.46 8.51
N GLN A 219 -10.95 24.57 7.34
CA GLN A 219 -9.76 23.82 6.94
C GLN A 219 -8.46 24.63 7.02
N SER A 220 -8.50 25.85 7.55
CA SER A 220 -7.33 26.77 7.57
C SER A 220 -6.09 26.16 8.25
N PHE A 221 -6.27 25.30 9.26
CA PHE A 221 -5.17 24.62 9.94
C PHE A 221 -4.55 23.55 9.03
N THR A 222 -5.38 22.73 8.37
CA THR A 222 -4.93 21.68 7.45
C THR A 222 -4.17 22.27 6.26
N VAL A 223 -4.68 23.37 5.70
CA VAL A 223 -4.01 24.10 4.60
C VAL A 223 -2.63 24.60 5.04
N LYS A 224 -2.49 25.18 6.24
CA LYS A 224 -1.19 25.63 6.77
C LYS A 224 -0.18 24.49 6.93
N GLU A 225 -0.62 23.33 7.38
CA GLU A 225 0.26 22.17 7.55
C GLU A 225 0.68 21.55 6.20
N LEU A 226 -0.22 21.50 5.23
CA LEU A 226 0.11 21.09 3.86
C LEU A 226 1.11 22.05 3.20
N GLN A 227 0.94 23.36 3.41
CA GLN A 227 1.91 24.35 2.94
C GLN A 227 3.29 24.19 3.59
N LYS A 228 3.36 23.80 4.87
CA LYS A 228 4.66 23.47 5.51
C LYS A 228 5.29 22.22 4.90
N THR A 229 4.48 21.19 4.60
CA THR A 229 4.95 19.96 3.94
C THR A 229 5.46 20.29 2.54
N ARG A 230 4.71 21.09 1.77
CA ARG A 230 5.15 21.58 0.46
C ARG A 230 6.51 22.27 0.53
N LYS A 231 6.70 23.23 1.45
CA LYS A 231 7.99 23.90 1.64
C LYS A 231 9.14 22.95 1.96
N LYS A 232 8.89 21.90 2.75
CA LYS A 232 9.91 20.88 3.02
C LYS A 232 10.30 20.11 1.76
N LEU A 233 9.32 19.78 0.91
CA LEU A 233 9.56 19.10 -0.36
C LEU A 233 10.29 20.01 -1.35
N GLU A 234 9.92 21.28 -1.44
CA GLU A 234 10.63 22.30 -2.26
C GLU A 234 12.10 22.43 -1.87
N VAL A 235 12.40 22.54 -0.55
CA VAL A 235 13.78 22.55 -0.04
C VAL A 235 14.54 21.25 -0.37
N ARG A 236 13.85 20.11 -0.33
CA ARG A 236 14.45 18.82 -0.70
C ARG A 236 14.75 18.77 -2.19
N LEU A 237 13.86 19.29 -3.02
CA LEU A 237 14.04 19.40 -4.48
C LEU A 237 15.22 20.31 -4.84
N GLU A 238 15.32 21.48 -4.19
CA GLU A 238 16.46 22.39 -4.35
C GLU A 238 17.80 21.71 -4.00
N LYS A 239 17.86 21.01 -2.87
CA LYS A 239 19.07 20.27 -2.47
C LYS A 239 19.46 19.20 -3.50
N LEU A 240 18.50 18.49 -4.09
CA LEU A 240 18.77 17.52 -5.15
C LEU A 240 19.31 18.21 -6.41
N ASN A 241 18.85 19.42 -6.73
CA ASN A 241 19.33 20.22 -7.85
C ASN A 241 20.76 20.72 -7.62
N ASP A 242 21.06 21.17 -6.40
CA ASP A 242 22.37 21.75 -6.05
C ASP A 242 23.48 20.69 -5.88
N ASP A 243 23.12 19.44 -5.70
CA ASP A 243 24.09 18.36 -5.50
C ASP A 243 24.69 17.93 -6.85
N PHE A 244 25.62 18.77 -7.34
CA PHE A 244 26.37 18.56 -8.60
C PHE A 244 27.40 17.44 -8.54
N LYS A 245 27.63 16.81 -7.39
CA LYS A 245 28.49 15.64 -7.31
C LYS A 245 27.85 14.53 -8.12
N LYS A 246 28.48 14.17 -9.24
CA LYS A 246 28.21 12.92 -9.96
C LYS A 246 28.40 11.79 -8.95
N ASP A 247 27.28 11.39 -8.32
CA ASP A 247 27.28 10.16 -7.55
C ASP A 247 27.45 9.03 -8.57
N ASP A 248 28.64 8.51 -8.60
CA ASP A 248 29.06 7.32 -9.34
C ASP A 248 28.44 6.07 -8.66
N VAL A 249 27.15 6.14 -8.34
CA VAL A 249 26.40 5.10 -7.67
C VAL A 249 25.37 4.56 -8.67
N ILE A 250 25.40 3.24 -8.86
CA ILE A 250 24.42 2.54 -9.68
C ILE A 250 23.05 2.69 -9.05
N THR A 251 22.06 3.09 -9.81
CA THR A 251 20.70 3.34 -9.37
C THR A 251 19.83 2.10 -9.49
N PHE A 252 18.64 2.14 -8.90
CA PHE A 252 17.69 1.02 -8.96
C PHE A 252 17.29 0.70 -10.41
N GLU A 253 17.14 1.72 -11.25
CA GLU A 253 16.82 1.59 -12.66
C GLU A 253 17.90 0.82 -13.45
N GLU A 254 19.15 0.97 -13.05
CA GLU A 254 20.30 0.34 -13.71
C GLU A 254 20.51 -1.12 -13.29
N LEU A 255 19.80 -1.61 -12.26
CA LEU A 255 19.89 -3.01 -11.82
C LEU A 255 19.37 -4.01 -12.84
N GLY A 256 18.52 -3.55 -13.76
CA GLY A 256 17.85 -4.41 -14.74
C GLY A 256 16.83 -5.36 -14.11
N VAL A 257 16.29 -4.99 -12.94
CA VAL A 257 15.23 -5.74 -12.26
C VAL A 257 13.90 -5.38 -12.88
N ASP A 258 13.16 -6.38 -13.32
CA ASP A 258 11.83 -6.23 -13.91
C ASP A 258 10.74 -6.97 -13.13
N ARG A 259 11.10 -7.62 -12.00
CA ARG A 259 10.15 -8.23 -11.09
C ARG A 259 10.58 -8.08 -9.63
N LEU A 260 9.70 -7.50 -8.81
CA LEU A 260 9.95 -7.19 -7.41
C LEU A 260 9.05 -8.04 -6.50
N PHE A 261 9.65 -8.84 -5.65
CA PHE A 261 8.98 -9.61 -4.61
C PHE A 261 9.30 -8.99 -3.24
N VAL A 262 8.28 -8.65 -2.46
CA VAL A 262 8.45 -8.04 -1.14
C VAL A 262 7.77 -8.90 -0.08
N ASP A 263 8.57 -9.55 0.75
CA ASP A 263 8.04 -10.31 1.90
C ASP A 263 7.84 -9.39 3.11
N GLU A 264 6.85 -9.74 3.94
CA GLU A 264 6.39 -8.94 5.08
C GLU A 264 6.13 -7.47 4.70
N ALA A 265 5.41 -7.29 3.59
CA ALA A 265 5.11 -5.99 2.99
C ALA A 265 4.40 -5.02 3.94
N HIS A 266 3.73 -5.53 5.01
CA HIS A 266 3.16 -4.69 6.07
C HIS A 266 4.21 -3.81 6.77
N GLY A 267 5.50 -4.11 6.65
CA GLY A 267 6.58 -3.26 7.12
C GLY A 267 6.66 -1.89 6.45
N PHE A 268 6.00 -1.71 5.29
CA PHE A 268 5.97 -0.47 4.51
C PHE A 268 4.64 0.30 4.62
N LYS A 269 3.81 0.00 5.60
CA LYS A 269 2.47 0.59 5.77
C LYS A 269 2.45 2.10 6.09
N ASN A 270 3.55 2.66 6.60
CA ASN A 270 3.65 4.06 6.99
C ASN A 270 4.05 4.94 5.79
N LEU A 271 3.26 4.87 4.71
CA LEU A 271 3.40 5.76 3.56
C LEU A 271 2.78 7.13 3.88
N TYR A 272 3.34 8.20 3.33
CA TYR A 272 2.78 9.54 3.50
C TYR A 272 1.32 9.60 3.06
N LEU A 273 0.55 10.41 3.78
CA LEU A 273 -0.88 10.55 3.61
C LEU A 273 -1.29 12.01 3.78
N TYR A 274 -1.85 12.60 2.74
CA TYR A 274 -2.42 13.94 2.83
C TYR A 274 -3.93 13.83 3.10
N THR A 275 -4.40 14.46 4.20
CA THR A 275 -5.80 14.37 4.59
C THR A 275 -6.24 15.55 5.46
N LYS A 276 -7.49 15.93 5.30
CA LYS A 276 -8.20 16.86 6.20
C LYS A 276 -8.63 16.22 7.52
N MET A 277 -8.62 14.90 7.59
CA MET A 277 -9.11 14.11 8.73
C MET A 277 -8.07 13.94 9.83
N ARG A 278 -7.22 14.93 10.11
CA ARG A 278 -6.09 14.83 11.07
C ARG A 278 -6.52 14.55 12.50
N ASN A 279 -7.70 15.01 12.91
CA ASN A 279 -8.22 14.81 14.27
C ASN A 279 -9.06 13.52 14.40
N VAL A 280 -9.05 12.68 13.36
CA VAL A 280 -9.77 11.42 13.35
C VAL A 280 -8.83 10.30 13.78
N ALA A 281 -9.16 9.62 14.87
CA ALA A 281 -8.38 8.47 15.34
C ALA A 281 -8.54 7.28 14.38
N GLY A 282 -7.48 6.47 14.26
CA GLY A 282 -7.44 5.33 13.32
C GLY A 282 -6.89 5.71 11.95
N ILE A 283 -6.54 6.99 11.72
CA ILE A 283 -5.82 7.42 10.53
C ILE A 283 -4.34 7.57 10.90
N GLY A 284 -3.50 6.69 10.36
CA GLY A 284 -2.04 6.76 10.52
C GLY A 284 -1.49 7.94 9.72
N GLN A 285 -0.81 8.86 10.39
CA GLN A 285 -0.19 10.04 9.77
C GLN A 285 1.34 9.98 9.83
N SER A 286 1.89 8.86 10.30
CA SER A 286 3.34 8.66 10.33
C SER A 286 3.85 8.36 8.94
N GLU A 287 4.88 9.09 8.53
CA GLU A 287 5.63 8.84 7.32
C GLU A 287 6.97 8.19 7.67
N ALA A 288 7.30 7.09 6.99
CA ALA A 288 8.60 6.47 7.08
C ALA A 288 9.32 6.59 5.72
N PHE A 289 10.58 7.01 5.76
CA PHE A 289 11.40 7.16 4.55
C PHE A 289 11.39 5.87 3.70
N LYS A 290 11.53 4.71 4.34
CA LYS A 290 11.49 3.41 3.65
C LYS A 290 10.20 3.16 2.87
N SER A 291 9.06 3.67 3.37
CA SER A 291 7.77 3.51 2.68
C SER A 291 7.66 4.44 1.49
N SER A 292 8.13 5.68 1.60
CA SER A 292 8.18 6.62 0.49
C SER A 292 9.17 6.16 -0.60
N ASP A 293 10.33 5.60 -0.21
CA ASP A 293 11.30 5.01 -1.13
C ASP A 293 10.73 3.78 -1.85
N MET A 294 10.09 2.86 -1.11
CA MET A 294 9.38 1.73 -1.69
C MET A 294 8.30 2.17 -2.68
N PHE A 295 7.53 3.20 -2.33
CA PHE A 295 6.47 3.69 -3.21
C PHE A 295 7.03 4.25 -4.52
N MET A 296 8.10 5.02 -4.46
CA MET A 296 8.76 5.56 -5.63
C MET A 296 9.28 4.43 -6.55
N LYS A 297 9.89 3.39 -5.99
CA LYS A 297 10.35 2.21 -6.73
C LYS A 297 9.18 1.39 -7.31
N CYS A 298 8.08 1.26 -6.59
CA CYS A 298 6.87 0.62 -7.10
C CYS A 298 6.27 1.40 -8.28
N ARG A 299 6.24 2.73 -8.21
CA ARG A 299 5.77 3.55 -9.34
C ARG A 299 6.65 3.37 -10.58
N TYR A 300 7.97 3.34 -10.39
CA TYR A 300 8.90 3.03 -11.49
C TYR A 300 8.63 1.64 -12.08
N MET A 301 8.47 0.62 -11.23
CA MET A 301 8.15 -0.73 -11.67
C MET A 301 6.83 -0.79 -12.45
N ASP A 302 5.81 -0.05 -12.02
CA ASP A 302 4.52 0.03 -12.72
C ASP A 302 4.67 0.67 -14.11
N GLU A 303 5.42 1.76 -14.22
CA GLU A 303 5.70 2.44 -15.50
C GLU A 303 6.43 1.48 -16.47
N MET A 304 7.42 0.74 -15.98
CA MET A 304 8.24 -0.18 -16.77
C MET A 304 7.48 -1.45 -17.15
N THR A 305 6.73 -2.05 -16.23
CA THR A 305 6.10 -3.37 -16.40
C THR A 305 4.61 -3.29 -16.75
N LYS A 306 4.05 -2.08 -16.84
CA LYS A 306 2.61 -1.83 -17.05
C LYS A 306 1.75 -2.49 -15.96
N GLY A 307 2.17 -2.34 -14.70
CA GLY A 307 1.46 -2.83 -13.54
C GLY A 307 1.51 -4.36 -13.35
N LYS A 308 2.59 -5.03 -13.76
CA LYS A 308 2.75 -6.49 -13.66
C LYS A 308 4.04 -6.94 -12.96
N GLY A 309 4.81 -6.01 -12.44
CA GLY A 309 6.15 -6.28 -11.91
C GLY A 309 6.22 -6.50 -10.40
N ILE A 310 5.15 -6.34 -9.64
CA ILE A 310 5.20 -6.28 -8.18
C ILE A 310 4.39 -7.42 -7.55
N VAL A 311 5.03 -8.16 -6.65
CA VAL A 311 4.39 -9.17 -5.81
C VAL A 311 4.71 -8.89 -4.35
N PHE A 312 3.71 -8.51 -3.57
CA PHE A 312 3.81 -8.34 -2.13
C PHE A 312 3.28 -9.56 -1.41
N ALA A 313 3.91 -9.93 -0.29
CA ALA A 313 3.47 -11.02 0.55
C ALA A 313 3.36 -10.57 2.01
N THR A 314 2.27 -10.91 2.68
CA THR A 314 2.11 -10.66 4.11
C THR A 314 0.96 -11.48 4.68
N GLY A 315 1.11 -11.93 5.94
CA GLY A 315 0.02 -12.56 6.69
C GLY A 315 -0.97 -11.55 7.30
N THR A 316 -0.60 -10.27 7.36
CA THR A 316 -1.38 -9.21 8.02
C THR A 316 -1.46 -7.95 7.16
N PRO A 317 -2.23 -7.98 6.05
CA PRO A 317 -2.33 -6.84 5.13
C PRO A 317 -2.94 -5.60 5.79
N VAL A 318 -3.82 -5.81 6.77
CA VAL A 318 -4.43 -4.77 7.61
C VAL A 318 -4.32 -5.21 9.06
N SER A 319 -3.62 -4.46 9.89
CA SER A 319 -3.39 -4.82 11.30
C SER A 319 -3.98 -3.80 12.28
N ASN A 320 -3.68 -2.52 12.10
CA ASN A 320 -3.99 -1.50 13.11
C ASN A 320 -4.93 -0.40 12.60
N SER A 321 -4.98 -0.18 11.31
CA SER A 321 -5.73 0.93 10.72
C SER A 321 -6.29 0.58 9.35
N MET A 322 -7.50 1.06 9.10
CA MET A 322 -8.14 0.95 7.78
C MET A 322 -7.34 1.67 6.68
N THR A 323 -6.48 2.63 7.04
CA THR A 323 -5.58 3.32 6.10
C THR A 323 -4.52 2.40 5.52
N GLU A 324 -4.22 1.29 6.19
CA GLU A 324 -3.26 0.30 5.69
C GLU A 324 -3.75 -0.37 4.41
N LEU A 325 -5.07 -0.59 4.29
CA LEU A 325 -5.68 -1.11 3.05
C LEU A 325 -5.48 -0.14 1.88
N TYR A 326 -5.76 1.14 2.10
CA TYR A 326 -5.51 2.19 1.12
C TYR A 326 -4.04 2.25 0.71
N THR A 327 -3.14 2.12 1.68
CA THR A 327 -1.69 2.09 1.41
C THR A 327 -1.30 0.92 0.51
N MET A 328 -1.83 -0.28 0.75
CA MET A 328 -1.59 -1.44 -0.12
C MET A 328 -2.14 -1.22 -1.53
N GLN A 329 -3.32 -0.59 -1.66
CA GLN A 329 -3.87 -0.22 -2.96
C GLN A 329 -2.99 0.83 -3.68
N ARG A 330 -2.41 1.79 -2.97
CA ARG A 330 -1.47 2.75 -3.56
C ARG A 330 -0.23 2.08 -4.13
N TYR A 331 0.30 1.06 -3.46
CA TYR A 331 1.46 0.32 -3.97
C TYR A 331 1.13 -0.51 -5.22
N LEU A 332 -0.04 -1.15 -5.27
CA LEU A 332 -0.30 -2.21 -6.22
C LEU A 332 -1.30 -1.86 -7.32
N GLN A 333 -2.15 -0.83 -7.11
CA GLN A 333 -3.21 -0.45 -8.05
C GLN A 333 -3.43 1.07 -8.11
N TYR A 334 -2.33 1.85 -8.05
CA TYR A 334 -2.41 3.32 -8.03
C TYR A 334 -3.15 3.88 -9.24
N ASP A 335 -2.91 3.34 -10.44
CA ASP A 335 -3.56 3.80 -11.65
C ASP A 335 -5.07 3.50 -11.67
N VAL A 336 -5.49 2.40 -11.03
CA VAL A 336 -6.91 2.08 -10.83
C VAL A 336 -7.55 3.07 -9.85
N LEU A 337 -6.86 3.42 -8.76
CA LEU A 337 -7.31 4.47 -7.84
C LEU A 337 -7.47 5.80 -8.58
N LYS A 338 -6.48 6.21 -9.35
CA LYS A 338 -6.51 7.45 -10.13
C LYS A 338 -7.66 7.47 -11.15
N LYS A 339 -7.85 6.39 -11.89
CA LYS A 339 -8.94 6.26 -12.87
C LYS A 339 -10.33 6.39 -12.23
N ASN A 340 -10.47 6.01 -10.96
CA ASN A 340 -11.72 6.09 -10.21
C ASN A 340 -11.85 7.37 -9.37
N GLY A 341 -10.87 8.30 -9.41
CA GLY A 341 -10.83 9.52 -8.59
C GLY A 341 -10.64 9.23 -7.09
N LEU A 342 -9.94 8.15 -6.77
CA LEU A 342 -9.69 7.65 -5.41
C LEU A 342 -8.21 7.74 -5.03
N GLU A 343 -7.39 8.43 -5.82
CA GLU A 343 -5.97 8.64 -5.56
C GLU A 343 -5.69 9.45 -4.29
N HIS A 344 -6.61 10.35 -3.93
CA HIS A 344 -6.57 11.10 -2.69
C HIS A 344 -7.26 10.35 -1.56
N PHE A 345 -6.62 10.29 -0.41
CA PHE A 345 -7.18 9.56 0.73
C PHE A 345 -8.57 10.04 1.13
N ASP A 346 -8.84 11.34 1.08
CA ASP A 346 -10.14 11.88 1.49
C ASP A 346 -11.26 11.44 0.57
N SER A 347 -10.99 11.30 -0.74
CA SER A 347 -11.94 10.75 -1.72
C SER A 347 -12.20 9.26 -1.45
N TRP A 348 -11.14 8.49 -1.22
CA TRP A 348 -11.23 7.08 -0.86
C TRP A 348 -11.98 6.89 0.48
N ALA A 349 -11.60 7.66 1.50
CA ALA A 349 -12.22 7.60 2.83
C ALA A 349 -13.69 8.01 2.82
N SER A 350 -14.09 8.98 2.00
CA SER A 350 -15.49 9.38 1.87
C SER A 350 -16.32 8.31 1.15
N THR A 351 -15.70 7.51 0.29
CA THR A 351 -16.36 6.45 -0.47
C THR A 351 -16.49 5.16 0.34
N PHE A 352 -15.48 4.81 1.12
CA PHE A 352 -15.37 3.50 1.76
C PHE A 352 -15.33 3.53 3.28
N GLY A 353 -15.20 4.69 3.90
CA GLY A 353 -15.04 4.81 5.34
C GLY A 353 -16.14 5.59 6.02
N GLU A 354 -16.48 5.17 7.22
CA GLU A 354 -17.39 5.89 8.10
C GLU A 354 -16.66 6.33 9.36
N THR A 355 -16.78 7.63 9.67
CA THR A 355 -16.29 8.16 10.94
C THR A 355 -17.39 8.09 11.97
N GLN A 356 -17.05 7.61 13.17
CA GLN A 356 -17.95 7.57 14.32
C GLN A 356 -17.41 8.45 15.44
N SER A 357 -18.26 9.30 15.98
CA SER A 357 -17.95 10.11 17.17
C SER A 357 -18.56 9.46 18.40
N ALA A 358 -17.74 9.17 19.39
CA ALA A 358 -18.17 8.60 20.67
C ALA A 358 -17.60 9.41 21.83
N PHE A 359 -18.29 9.35 22.97
CA PHE A 359 -17.77 9.87 24.24
C PHE A 359 -16.84 8.80 24.85
N GLU A 360 -15.60 9.17 25.03
CA GLU A 360 -14.59 8.35 25.69
C GLU A 360 -14.14 9.01 26.98
N LEU A 361 -13.83 8.22 28.01
CA LEU A 361 -13.14 8.71 29.20
C LEU A 361 -11.79 9.30 28.77
N SER A 362 -11.44 10.48 29.31
CA SER A 362 -10.11 11.03 29.06
C SER A 362 -9.06 10.10 29.69
N PRO A 363 -7.84 10.01 29.12
CA PRO A 363 -6.77 9.18 29.69
C PRO A 363 -6.41 9.56 31.13
N GLU A 364 -6.69 10.80 31.51
CA GLU A 364 -6.44 11.35 32.84
C GLU A 364 -7.58 11.08 33.83
N TRP A 365 -8.63 10.32 33.43
CA TRP A 365 -9.82 10.01 34.23
C TRP A 365 -10.59 11.26 34.74
N THR A 366 -10.30 12.45 34.20
CA THR A 366 -10.86 13.72 34.64
C THR A 366 -12.18 14.10 33.97
N GLY A 367 -12.67 13.28 33.02
CA GLY A 367 -13.92 13.55 32.33
C GLY A 367 -14.09 12.82 30.99
N TYR A 368 -15.19 13.10 30.30
CA TYR A 368 -15.47 12.56 28.97
C TYR A 368 -15.02 13.53 27.88
N ARG A 369 -14.41 12.98 26.82
CA ARG A 369 -14.09 13.71 25.59
C ARG A 369 -14.81 13.10 24.40
N VAL A 370 -15.23 13.92 23.45
CA VAL A 370 -15.70 13.43 22.16
C VAL A 370 -14.49 13.07 21.31
N LYS A 371 -14.42 11.83 20.85
CA LYS A 371 -13.39 11.36 19.93
C LYS A 371 -14.04 10.80 18.66
N THR A 372 -13.64 11.33 17.53
CA THR A 372 -14.03 10.81 16.22
C THR A 372 -13.02 9.78 15.78
N ARG A 373 -13.50 8.61 15.36
CA ARG A 373 -12.68 7.51 14.85
C ARG A 373 -13.09 7.13 13.44
N PHE A 374 -12.12 6.82 12.61
CA PHE A 374 -12.31 6.13 11.35
C PHE A 374 -12.37 4.64 11.66
N SER A 375 -13.56 4.07 11.80
CA SER A 375 -13.74 2.78 12.48
C SER A 375 -14.58 1.77 11.72
N LYS A 376 -15.28 2.18 10.67
CA LYS A 376 -16.12 1.28 9.89
C LYS A 376 -15.89 1.44 8.41
N PHE A 377 -15.93 0.32 7.70
CA PHE A 377 -16.02 0.32 6.25
C PHE A 377 -17.47 0.53 5.82
N TYR A 378 -17.59 1.32 4.78
CA TYR A 378 -18.81 1.56 4.02
C TYR A 378 -18.57 1.05 2.60
N ASN A 379 -19.62 0.70 1.84
CA ASN A 379 -19.47 0.13 0.51
C ASN A 379 -18.45 -1.01 0.43
N LEU A 380 -18.50 -1.92 1.41
CA LEU A 380 -17.50 -2.98 1.56
C LEU A 380 -17.43 -3.91 0.34
N SER A 381 -18.56 -4.14 -0.33
CA SER A 381 -18.62 -4.99 -1.52
C SER A 381 -17.78 -4.43 -2.66
N GLU A 382 -17.88 -3.12 -2.93
CA GLU A 382 -17.12 -2.42 -3.97
C GLU A 382 -15.64 -2.35 -3.60
N LEU A 383 -15.34 -2.01 -2.34
CA LEU A 383 -13.97 -1.98 -1.84
C LEU A 383 -13.31 -3.36 -1.99
N MET A 384 -13.99 -4.42 -1.56
CA MET A 384 -13.46 -5.79 -1.66
C MET A 384 -13.37 -6.28 -3.11
N SER A 385 -14.30 -5.89 -3.98
CA SER A 385 -14.20 -6.19 -5.40
C SER A 385 -12.95 -5.56 -6.02
N MET A 386 -12.72 -4.27 -5.75
CA MET A 386 -11.53 -3.56 -6.22
C MET A 386 -10.24 -4.13 -5.60
N PHE A 387 -10.22 -4.42 -4.30
CA PHE A 387 -9.05 -4.95 -3.62
C PHE A 387 -8.70 -6.37 -4.10
N LYS A 388 -9.68 -7.22 -4.34
CA LYS A 388 -9.49 -8.58 -4.88
C LYS A 388 -8.96 -8.62 -6.32
N GLU A 389 -8.98 -7.51 -7.04
CA GLU A 389 -8.28 -7.43 -8.33
C GLU A 389 -6.77 -7.66 -8.16
N VAL A 390 -6.18 -7.19 -7.06
CA VAL A 390 -4.75 -7.34 -6.77
C VAL A 390 -4.46 -8.30 -5.61
N ALA A 391 -5.40 -8.57 -4.72
CA ALA A 391 -5.18 -9.40 -3.54
C ALA A 391 -5.68 -10.85 -3.73
N ASP A 392 -4.80 -11.80 -3.47
CA ASP A 392 -5.13 -13.19 -3.19
C ASP A 392 -5.22 -13.36 -1.66
N ILE A 393 -6.37 -13.79 -1.17
CA ILE A 393 -6.62 -13.87 0.27
C ILE A 393 -6.84 -15.32 0.66
N GLN A 394 -5.96 -15.83 1.53
CA GLN A 394 -6.06 -17.19 2.08
C GLN A 394 -6.00 -17.13 3.61
N THR A 395 -7.11 -17.45 4.23
CA THR A 395 -7.23 -17.52 5.71
C THR A 395 -6.94 -18.94 6.21
N SER A 396 -6.70 -19.07 7.52
CA SER A 396 -6.50 -20.40 8.15
C SER A 396 -7.66 -21.35 7.89
N ASP A 397 -8.89 -20.85 7.92
CA ASP A 397 -10.10 -21.66 7.70
C ASP A 397 -10.20 -22.19 6.26
N MET A 398 -9.69 -21.41 5.28
CA MET A 398 -9.67 -21.83 3.87
C MET A 398 -8.63 -22.91 3.60
N LEU A 399 -7.55 -22.94 4.37
CA LEU A 399 -6.40 -23.80 4.13
C LEU A 399 -6.39 -25.07 5.01
N ASN A 400 -7.31 -25.22 5.95
CA ASN A 400 -7.33 -26.31 6.94
C ASN A 400 -5.95 -26.53 7.58
N LEU A 401 -5.26 -25.45 7.92
CA LEU A 401 -3.96 -25.53 8.56
C LEU A 401 -4.13 -26.06 9.99
N PRO A 402 -3.23 -26.93 10.47
CA PRO A 402 -3.24 -27.33 11.87
C PRO A 402 -3.05 -26.09 12.75
N VAL A 403 -3.89 -25.98 13.77
CA VAL A 403 -3.88 -24.90 14.77
C VAL A 403 -2.66 -25.05 15.67
#